data_706578c27382726ac07519a657d243b9
#
_entry.id   706578c27382726ac07519a657d243b9
#
_cell.length_a   1.000
_cell.length_b   1.000
_cell.length_c   1.000
_cell.angle_alpha   90.00
_cell.angle_beta   90.00
_cell.angle_gamma   90.00
#
_symmetry.space_group_name_H-M   'P 1'
#
loop_
_entity.id
_entity.type
_entity.pdbx_description
1 polymer ?
#
loop_
_entity_poly.entity_id
_entity_poly.type
_entity_poly.pdbx_seq_one_letter_code
_entity_poly.pdbx_strand_id
1 'polypeptide(L)'
;MFCSLIAVASNIYQKNDNLYAGQATTNEVRNAIKDQNHVFVYYYQINCLHCKRVSPYLIPMGEKMNGKFLILNIEGDQKSWESYKINQTPTLVVYKNGRETNRIEGEQTKNKYKNFFNSES
;
A
#
# COMPACT_ATOMS: atom_id res chain seq x y z
N MET A 1 24.58 -5.89 28.66
CA MET A 1 24.09 -4.54 28.35
C MET A 1 24.20 -4.17 26.89
N PHE A 2 25.32 -4.50 26.25
CA PHE A 2 25.46 -4.20 24.82
C PHE A 2 24.46 -4.94 23.94
N CYS A 3 24.08 -6.16 24.34
CA CYS A 3 23.10 -6.96 23.57
C CYS A 3 21.73 -6.33 23.51
N SER A 4 21.30 -5.60 24.56
CA SER A 4 19.97 -4.98 24.57
C SER A 4 19.88 -3.79 23.63
N LEU A 5 20.94 -3.00 23.50
CA LEU A 5 21.00 -1.88 22.56
C LEU A 5 20.98 -2.36 21.10
N ILE A 6 21.73 -3.42 20.81
CA ILE A 6 21.76 -4.02 19.48
C ILE A 6 20.39 -4.61 19.14
N ALA A 7 19.74 -5.27 20.11
CA ALA A 7 18.42 -5.85 19.92
C ALA A 7 17.37 -4.78 19.62
N VAL A 8 17.42 -3.63 20.32
CA VAL A 8 16.50 -2.52 20.08
C VAL A 8 16.70 -1.94 18.68
N ALA A 9 17.95 -1.73 18.27
CA ALA A 9 18.26 -1.22 16.92
C ALA A 9 17.82 -2.20 15.83
N SER A 10 18.04 -3.50 16.05
CA SER A 10 17.59 -4.53 15.12
C SER A 10 16.08 -4.59 15.00
N ASN A 11 15.37 -4.43 16.12
CA ASN A 11 13.90 -4.44 16.12
C ASN A 11 13.33 -3.24 15.37
N ILE A 12 13.92 -2.06 15.52
CA ILE A 12 13.49 -0.87 14.80
C ILE A 12 13.71 -1.06 13.30
N TYR A 13 14.84 -1.61 12.92
CA TYR A 13 15.17 -1.87 11.52
C TYR A 13 14.25 -2.93 10.92
N GLN A 14 14.01 -4.02 11.64
CA GLN A 14 13.10 -5.08 11.20
C GLN A 14 11.66 -4.59 11.08
N LYS A 15 11.24 -3.65 11.92
CA LYS A 15 9.90 -3.08 11.87
C LYS A 15 9.67 -2.32 10.57
N ASN A 16 10.70 -1.64 10.06
CA ASN A 16 10.62 -0.96 8.76
C ASN A 16 10.59 -1.97 7.61
N ASP A 17 11.39 -3.04 7.69
CA ASP A 17 11.39 -4.10 6.68
C ASP A 17 10.07 -4.87 6.66
N ASN A 18 9.45 -5.07 7.84
CA ASN A 18 8.18 -5.77 7.97
C ASN A 18 6.99 -4.98 7.42
N LEU A 19 7.15 -3.69 7.18
CA LEU A 19 6.08 -2.86 6.66
C LEU A 19 5.52 -3.41 5.34
N TYR A 20 6.40 -3.92 4.48
CA TYR A 20 6.01 -4.48 3.18
C TYR A 20 5.97 -6.01 3.18
N ALA A 21 6.02 -6.65 4.34
CA ALA A 21 6.09 -8.11 4.43
C ALA A 21 4.87 -8.79 3.83
N GLY A 22 3.71 -8.13 3.88
CA GLY A 22 2.47 -8.66 3.33
C GLY A 22 2.21 -8.28 1.88
N GLN A 23 3.23 -7.84 1.13
CA GLN A 23 3.01 -7.41 -0.25
C GLN A 23 2.41 -8.53 -1.10
N ALA A 24 1.46 -8.13 -1.94
CA ALA A 24 0.80 -9.05 -2.85
C ALA A 24 1.62 -9.25 -4.12
N THR A 25 1.32 -10.32 -4.84
CA THR A 25 1.80 -10.52 -6.21
C THR A 25 0.87 -9.83 -7.19
N THR A 26 1.33 -9.64 -8.43
CA THR A 26 0.50 -9.06 -9.49
C THR A 26 -0.74 -9.93 -9.74
N ASN A 27 -0.61 -11.26 -9.67
CA ASN A 27 -1.75 -12.17 -9.84
C ASN A 27 -2.76 -12.03 -8.71
N GLU A 28 -2.30 -11.90 -7.47
CA GLU A 28 -3.19 -11.70 -6.32
C GLU A 28 -3.98 -10.41 -6.45
N VAL A 29 -3.34 -9.32 -6.88
CA VAL A 29 -4.02 -8.04 -7.08
C VAL A 29 -5.04 -8.15 -8.21
N ARG A 30 -4.65 -8.74 -9.33
CA ARG A 30 -5.56 -8.93 -10.46
C ARG A 30 -6.79 -9.73 -10.06
N ASN A 31 -6.59 -10.82 -9.35
CA ASN A 31 -7.69 -11.69 -8.91
C ASN A 31 -8.56 -10.99 -7.88
N ALA A 32 -7.98 -10.24 -6.96
CA ALA A 32 -8.74 -9.49 -5.96
C ALA A 32 -9.64 -8.43 -6.60
N ILE A 33 -9.11 -7.68 -7.56
CA ILE A 33 -9.89 -6.67 -8.29
C ILE A 33 -11.06 -7.34 -9.02
N LYS A 34 -10.82 -8.48 -9.65
CA LYS A 34 -11.83 -9.21 -10.41
C LYS A 34 -12.87 -9.87 -9.52
N ASP A 35 -12.43 -10.53 -8.45
CA ASP A 35 -13.28 -11.46 -7.69
C ASP A 35 -13.88 -10.87 -6.42
N GLN A 36 -13.27 -9.82 -5.85
CA GLN A 36 -13.79 -9.18 -4.65
C GLN A 36 -14.72 -8.03 -4.99
N ASN A 37 -15.78 -7.87 -4.20
CA ASN A 37 -16.74 -6.79 -4.39
C ASN A 37 -16.14 -5.42 -4.06
N HIS A 38 -15.09 -5.40 -3.25
CA HIS A 38 -14.51 -4.17 -2.74
C HIS A 38 -13.07 -4.43 -2.32
N VAL A 39 -12.11 -3.69 -2.90
CA VAL A 39 -10.70 -3.81 -2.52
C VAL A 39 -9.98 -2.47 -2.72
N PHE A 40 -9.15 -2.12 -1.76
CA PHE A 40 -8.19 -1.03 -1.87
C PHE A 40 -6.84 -1.61 -2.27
N VAL A 41 -6.16 -0.98 -3.22
CA VAL A 41 -4.81 -1.38 -3.61
C VAL A 41 -3.87 -0.18 -3.48
N TYR A 42 -2.81 -0.37 -2.74
CA TYR A 42 -1.77 0.62 -2.53
C TYR A 42 -0.56 0.28 -3.39
N TYR A 43 -0.34 1.10 -4.41
CA TYR A 43 0.78 0.94 -5.34
C TYR A 43 1.95 1.78 -4.86
N TYR A 44 3.11 1.16 -4.72
CA TYR A 44 4.29 1.83 -4.18
C TYR A 44 5.57 1.32 -4.86
N GLN A 45 6.67 1.98 -4.55
CA GLN A 45 8.02 1.53 -4.92
C GLN A 45 8.89 1.56 -3.68
N ILE A 46 9.87 0.66 -3.62
CA ILE A 46 10.81 0.58 -2.48
C ILE A 46 11.70 1.85 -2.47
N ASN A 47 12.22 2.24 -3.62
CA ASN A 47 13.09 3.41 -3.76
C ASN A 47 12.27 4.66 -4.14
N CYS A 48 11.32 5.01 -3.27
CA CYS A 48 10.41 6.12 -3.49
C CYS A 48 10.33 6.92 -2.20
N LEU A 49 10.84 8.15 -2.22
CA LEU A 49 10.88 9.01 -1.04
C LEU A 49 9.49 9.28 -0.49
N HIS A 50 8.54 9.62 -1.36
CA HIS A 50 7.15 9.87 -0.97
C HIS A 50 6.50 8.63 -0.37
N CYS A 51 6.79 7.46 -0.93
CA CYS A 51 6.28 6.19 -0.40
C CYS A 51 6.82 5.92 1.00
N LYS A 52 8.11 6.21 1.23
CA LYS A 52 8.73 6.03 2.55
C LYS A 52 8.09 6.90 3.63
N ARG A 53 7.55 8.06 3.25
CA ARG A 53 6.84 8.95 4.17
C ARG A 53 5.41 8.50 4.44
N VAL A 54 4.74 7.99 3.43
CA VAL A 54 3.31 7.67 3.46
C VAL A 54 3.06 6.27 4.02
N SER A 55 3.84 5.29 3.59
CA SER A 55 3.62 3.88 3.93
C SER A 55 3.51 3.60 5.43
N PRO A 56 4.35 4.21 6.31
CA PRO A 56 4.28 3.91 7.75
C PRO A 56 2.94 4.19 8.40
N TYR A 57 2.15 5.12 7.89
CA TYR A 57 0.81 5.37 8.45
C TYR A 57 -0.29 4.81 7.55
N LEU A 58 -0.10 4.78 6.23
CA LEU A 58 -1.14 4.31 5.33
C LEU A 58 -1.35 2.79 5.43
N ILE A 59 -0.28 2.02 5.45
CA ILE A 59 -0.40 0.56 5.47
C ILE A 59 -1.13 0.06 6.72
N PRO A 60 -0.79 0.52 7.94
CA PRO A 60 -1.57 0.13 9.12
C PRO A 60 -3.05 0.50 9.03
N MET A 61 -3.38 1.65 8.43
CA MET A 61 -4.79 2.03 8.22
C MET A 61 -5.49 1.05 7.28
N GLY A 62 -4.81 0.69 6.19
CA GLY A 62 -5.37 -0.25 5.20
C GLY A 62 -5.59 -1.63 5.79
N GLU A 63 -4.68 -2.09 6.63
CA GLU A 63 -4.79 -3.39 7.28
C GLU A 63 -6.02 -3.51 8.17
N LYS A 64 -6.58 -2.40 8.63
CA LYS A 64 -7.80 -2.39 9.44
C LYS A 64 -9.07 -2.52 8.61
N MET A 65 -8.96 -2.62 7.29
CA MET A 65 -10.10 -2.67 6.38
C MET A 65 -10.64 -4.10 6.16
N ASN A 66 -10.44 -4.99 7.12
CA ASN A 66 -11.02 -6.35 7.14
C ASN A 66 -10.66 -7.19 5.89
N GLY A 67 -9.37 -7.19 5.52
CA GLY A 67 -8.89 -7.99 4.40
C GLY A 67 -9.17 -7.42 3.02
N LYS A 68 -9.72 -6.21 2.95
CA LYS A 68 -10.03 -5.54 1.69
C LYS A 68 -8.91 -4.59 1.25
N PHE A 69 -7.69 -4.88 1.64
CA PHE A 69 -6.55 -4.01 1.37
C PHE A 69 -5.35 -4.85 0.92
N LEU A 70 -4.76 -4.47 -0.20
CA LEU A 70 -3.56 -5.10 -0.73
C LEU A 70 -2.52 -4.04 -1.04
N ILE A 71 -1.25 -4.39 -0.93
CA ILE A 71 -0.14 -3.54 -1.32
C ILE A 71 0.64 -4.20 -2.45
N LEU A 72 1.04 -3.44 -3.45
CA LEU A 72 1.77 -3.94 -4.61
C LEU A 72 2.97 -3.07 -4.92
N ASN A 73 4.16 -3.67 -4.84
CA ASN A 73 5.39 -3.02 -5.26
C ASN A 73 5.47 -3.06 -6.79
N ILE A 74 5.47 -1.88 -7.42
CA ILE A 74 5.52 -1.78 -8.87
C ILE A 74 6.85 -1.24 -9.38
N GLU A 75 7.88 -1.22 -8.53
CA GLU A 75 9.20 -0.78 -8.95
C GLU A 75 9.74 -1.71 -10.02
N GLY A 76 10.14 -1.15 -11.18
CA GLY A 76 10.63 -1.93 -12.29
C GLY A 76 9.59 -2.78 -13.03
N ASP A 77 8.32 -2.64 -12.69
CA ASP A 77 7.23 -3.42 -13.27
C ASP A 77 6.39 -2.54 -14.20
N GLN A 78 6.93 -2.26 -15.38
CA GLN A 78 6.29 -1.39 -16.36
C GLN A 78 4.87 -1.83 -16.72
N LYS A 79 4.65 -3.14 -16.75
CA LYS A 79 3.34 -3.70 -17.09
C LYS A 79 2.27 -3.30 -16.08
N SER A 80 2.60 -3.28 -14.78
CA SER A 80 1.66 -2.86 -13.76
C SER A 80 1.38 -1.36 -13.81
N TRP A 81 2.41 -0.55 -14.08
CA TRP A 81 2.22 0.89 -14.27
C TRP A 81 1.17 1.15 -15.36
N GLU A 82 1.30 0.45 -16.47
CA GLU A 82 0.39 0.60 -17.61
C GLU A 82 -0.99 0.01 -17.33
N SER A 83 -1.04 -1.21 -16.80
CA SER A 83 -2.31 -1.93 -16.57
C SER A 83 -3.22 -1.19 -15.60
N TYR A 84 -2.66 -0.59 -14.56
CA TYR A 84 -3.43 0.11 -13.54
C TYR A 84 -3.42 1.63 -13.71
N LYS A 85 -2.82 2.10 -14.82
CA LYS A 85 -2.75 3.53 -15.17
C LYS A 85 -2.15 4.37 -14.05
N ILE A 86 -1.06 3.86 -13.47
CA ILE A 86 -0.37 4.57 -12.38
C ILE A 86 0.53 5.64 -13.00
N ASN A 87 0.41 6.86 -12.52
CA ASN A 87 1.20 8.00 -13.00
C ASN A 87 2.34 8.36 -12.06
N GLN A 88 2.19 8.02 -10.80
CA GLN A 88 3.18 8.28 -9.76
C GLN A 88 2.95 7.35 -8.58
N THR A 89 3.92 7.23 -7.71
CA THR A 89 3.78 6.52 -6.44
C THR A 89 4.06 7.47 -5.27
N PRO A 90 3.38 7.32 -4.15
CA PRO A 90 2.35 6.31 -3.89
C PRO A 90 1.01 6.65 -4.56
N THR A 91 0.23 5.64 -4.90
CA THR A 91 -1.15 5.81 -5.38
C THR A 91 -2.03 4.77 -4.69
N LEU A 92 -3.13 5.24 -4.12
CA LEU A 92 -4.12 4.38 -3.47
C LEU A 92 -5.38 4.38 -4.31
N VAL A 93 -5.81 3.20 -4.74
CA VAL A 93 -6.96 3.03 -5.61
C VAL A 93 -8.00 2.16 -4.93
N VAL A 94 -9.27 2.51 -5.04
CA VAL A 94 -10.37 1.66 -4.60
C VAL A 94 -11.11 1.11 -5.82
N TYR A 95 -11.34 -0.20 -5.78
CA TYR A 95 -12.09 -0.92 -6.82
C TYR A 95 -13.36 -1.49 -6.19
N LYS A 96 -14.47 -1.33 -6.87
CA LYS A 96 -15.76 -1.89 -6.45
C LYS A 96 -16.35 -2.64 -7.63
N ASN A 97 -16.65 -3.92 -7.42
CA ASN A 97 -17.21 -4.80 -8.45
C ASN A 97 -16.37 -4.82 -9.73
N GLY A 98 -15.05 -4.91 -9.57
CA GLY A 98 -14.11 -5.02 -10.67
C GLY A 98 -13.73 -3.71 -11.36
N ARG A 99 -14.20 -2.57 -10.84
CA ARG A 99 -13.95 -1.27 -11.46
C ARG A 99 -13.33 -0.29 -10.48
N GLU A 100 -12.38 0.48 -10.96
CA GLU A 100 -11.85 1.60 -10.19
C GLU A 100 -12.96 2.65 -10.02
N THR A 101 -13.23 3.02 -8.77
CA THR A 101 -14.23 4.04 -8.45
C THR A 101 -13.63 5.34 -7.93
N ASN A 102 -12.43 5.28 -7.37
CA ASN A 102 -11.74 6.48 -6.89
C ASN A 102 -10.26 6.18 -6.66
N ARG A 103 -9.44 7.24 -6.60
CA ARG A 103 -8.02 7.11 -6.28
C ARG A 103 -7.45 8.37 -5.65
N ILE A 104 -6.37 8.21 -4.93
CA ILE A 104 -5.51 9.31 -4.47
C ILE A 104 -4.13 9.10 -5.07
N GLU A 105 -3.63 10.09 -5.80
CA GLU A 105 -2.29 10.05 -6.38
C GLU A 105 -1.33 10.93 -5.60
N GLY A 106 -0.12 10.39 -5.37
CA GLY A 106 0.96 11.12 -4.72
C GLY A 106 0.84 11.18 -3.21
N GLU A 107 1.83 11.80 -2.60
CA GLU A 107 1.88 11.97 -1.15
C GLU A 107 0.83 12.98 -0.69
N GLN A 108 -0.01 12.55 0.26
CA GLN A 108 -1.06 13.38 0.86
C GLN A 108 -0.94 13.30 2.38
N THR A 109 -1.75 14.11 3.08
CA THR A 109 -1.77 14.09 4.53
C THR A 109 -2.38 12.80 5.06
N LYS A 110 -2.02 12.46 6.28
CA LYS A 110 -2.59 11.31 7.00
C LYS A 110 -4.12 11.38 7.04
N ASN A 111 -4.66 12.57 7.34
CA ASN A 111 -6.11 12.77 7.40
C ASN A 111 -6.79 12.54 6.06
N LYS A 112 -6.16 12.92 4.97
CA LYS A 112 -6.74 12.71 3.65
C LYS A 112 -6.88 11.22 3.33
N TYR A 113 -5.87 10.41 3.66
CA TYR A 113 -5.97 8.97 3.49
C TYR A 113 -7.00 8.36 4.43
N LYS A 114 -7.03 8.80 5.68
CA LYS A 114 -8.02 8.33 6.65
C LYS A 114 -9.44 8.59 6.16
N ASN A 115 -9.70 9.81 5.67
CA ASN A 115 -11.01 10.17 5.13
C ASN A 115 -11.35 9.35 3.88
N PHE A 116 -10.37 9.07 3.03
CA PHE A 116 -10.56 8.24 1.85
C PHE A 116 -11.00 6.83 2.24
N PHE A 117 -10.28 6.19 3.16
CA PHE A 117 -10.65 4.85 3.62
C PHE A 117 -12.06 4.85 4.23
N ASN A 118 -12.39 5.87 5.01
CA ASN A 118 -13.70 5.94 5.68
C ASN A 118 -14.83 6.18 4.69
N SER A 119 -14.63 7.08 3.73
CA SER A 119 -15.68 7.42 2.76
C SER A 119 -15.87 6.34 1.70
N GLU A 120 -14.84 5.56 1.42
CA GLU A 120 -14.89 4.51 0.40
C GLU A 120 -15.08 3.11 0.97
N SER A 121 -15.22 3.00 2.28
CA SER A 121 -15.40 1.69 2.94
C SER A 121 -16.77 1.03 2.68
#